data_8ccb07e3815f468fb1f96a1f0929d448
#
_entry.id   8ccb07e3815f468fb1f96a1f0929d448
#
_cell.length_a   1.000
_cell.length_b   1.000
_cell.length_c   1.000
_cell.angle_alpha   90.00
_cell.angle_beta   90.00
_cell.angle_gamma   90.00
#
_symmetry.space_group_name_H-M   'P 1'
#
loop_
_entity.id
_entity.type
_entity.pdbx_description
1 polymer ?
#
loop_
_entity_poly.entity_id
_entity_poly.type
_entity_poly.pdbx_seq_one_letter_code
_entity_poly.pdbx_strand_id
1 'polypeptide(L)'
;MASGPNSNGTPRAKICVYCGSSPGQNPAYLEAARELGKLMAEKNIDLVYGGGTVGLMGEVAKTMVSIAGPDAVHGIIPEALVKWERDATYSTTKDANGYHVPEEQVYGRTTVVKDMHTRKQMMAREVIEGGPGSGFIALPGGYGTMEELLETATWNQLGIHNKGVCLLNINGFYNGLMQWIKTAVDEGFVKGGNADILVTAGNAEGALTALREYKVSDARYGLNWGSE
;
A
#
# COMPACT_ATOMS: atom_id res chain seq x y z
N MET A 1 -16.47 -9.98 6.10
CA MET A 1 -15.86 -10.37 7.40
C MET A 1 -14.36 -10.26 7.21
N ALA A 2 -13.62 -9.72 8.18
CA ALA A 2 -12.17 -9.67 8.06
C ALA A 2 -11.61 -11.09 7.92
N SER A 3 -10.57 -11.28 7.09
CA SER A 3 -9.85 -12.54 6.96
C SER A 3 -9.43 -13.02 8.37
N GLY A 4 -9.76 -14.26 8.72
CA GLY A 4 -9.49 -14.82 10.06
C GLY A 4 -7.99 -14.89 10.37
N PRO A 5 -7.62 -15.00 11.66
CA PRO A 5 -6.23 -15.13 12.07
C PRO A 5 -5.61 -16.40 11.46
N ASN A 6 -4.27 -16.41 11.35
CA ASN A 6 -3.51 -17.60 11.01
C ASN A 6 -3.79 -18.74 12.02
N SER A 7 -3.48 -19.98 11.67
CA SER A 7 -3.67 -21.18 12.50
C SER A 7 -3.16 -21.05 13.95
N ASN A 8 -2.29 -20.09 14.24
CA ASN A 8 -1.70 -19.81 15.57
C ASN A 8 -2.37 -18.62 16.30
N GLY A 9 -3.51 -18.10 15.83
CA GLY A 9 -4.20 -16.95 16.46
C GLY A 9 -3.55 -15.58 16.20
N THR A 10 -2.42 -15.52 15.46
CA THR A 10 -1.76 -14.27 15.09
C THR A 10 -2.49 -13.62 13.92
N PRO A 11 -2.75 -12.29 13.93
CA PRO A 11 -3.31 -11.59 12.78
C PRO A 11 -2.44 -11.84 11.53
N ARG A 12 -3.08 -11.91 10.35
CA ARG A 12 -2.35 -11.97 9.08
C ARG A 12 -1.55 -10.69 8.86
N ALA A 13 -0.43 -10.81 8.15
CA ALA A 13 0.27 -9.64 7.66
C ALA A 13 -0.63 -8.89 6.66
N LYS A 14 -0.62 -7.57 6.73
CA LYS A 14 -1.33 -6.68 5.81
C LYS A 14 -0.35 -5.74 5.15
N ILE A 15 -0.39 -5.68 3.82
CA ILE A 15 0.43 -4.74 3.06
C ILE A 15 -0.48 -3.75 2.37
N CYS A 16 -0.25 -2.46 2.63
CA CYS A 16 -0.85 -1.39 1.86
C CYS A 16 -0.01 -1.11 0.64
N VAL A 17 -0.63 -1.15 -0.54
CA VAL A 17 0.03 -0.89 -1.82
C VAL A 17 -0.41 0.46 -2.38
N TYR A 18 0.52 1.40 -2.45
CA TYR A 18 0.38 2.67 -3.14
C TYR A 18 0.89 2.54 -4.57
N CYS A 19 0.11 2.91 -5.56
CA CYS A 19 0.49 2.77 -6.96
C CYS A 19 -0.34 3.64 -7.90
N GLY A 20 0.10 3.73 -9.16
CA GLY A 20 -0.60 4.51 -10.16
C GLY A 20 -1.98 3.94 -10.53
N SER A 21 -2.96 4.85 -10.74
CA SER A 21 -4.23 4.57 -11.41
C SER A 21 -4.09 4.45 -12.93
N SER A 22 -2.87 4.53 -13.45
CA SER A 22 -2.49 4.25 -14.85
C SER A 22 -1.52 3.09 -14.90
N PRO A 23 -1.46 2.33 -16.02
CA PRO A 23 -0.53 1.21 -16.18
C PRO A 23 0.92 1.68 -16.39
N GLY A 24 1.12 2.97 -16.71
CA GLY A 24 2.39 3.48 -17.23
C GLY A 24 2.63 3.03 -18.67
N GLN A 25 3.74 3.47 -19.26
CA GLN A 25 4.09 3.11 -20.64
C GLN A 25 4.92 1.82 -20.71
N ASN A 26 5.64 1.48 -19.66
CA ASN A 26 6.48 0.28 -19.64
C ASN A 26 5.68 -0.91 -19.08
N PRO A 27 5.53 -2.01 -19.84
CA PRO A 27 4.79 -3.19 -19.41
C PRO A 27 5.35 -3.84 -18.13
N ALA A 28 6.63 -3.62 -17.81
CA ALA A 28 7.24 -4.13 -16.58
C ALA A 28 6.54 -3.64 -15.30
N TYR A 29 5.84 -2.51 -15.35
CA TYR A 29 5.10 -2.00 -14.18
C TYR A 29 3.86 -2.84 -13.87
N LEU A 30 3.09 -3.20 -14.90
CA LEU A 30 1.95 -4.12 -14.74
C LEU A 30 2.40 -5.51 -14.31
N GLU A 31 3.50 -6.00 -14.89
CA GLU A 31 4.06 -7.30 -14.50
C GLU A 31 4.49 -7.31 -13.04
N ALA A 32 5.17 -6.26 -12.57
CA ALA A 32 5.55 -6.12 -11.16
C ALA A 32 4.32 -6.08 -10.22
N ALA A 33 3.20 -5.45 -10.65
CA ALA A 33 1.95 -5.45 -9.89
C ALA A 33 1.34 -6.86 -9.79
N ARG A 34 1.34 -7.64 -10.89
CA ARG A 34 0.92 -9.05 -10.91
C ARG A 34 1.79 -9.91 -10.02
N GLU A 35 3.10 -9.82 -10.17
CA GLU A 35 4.05 -10.61 -9.37
C GLU A 35 3.86 -10.32 -7.87
N LEU A 36 3.72 -9.04 -7.49
CA LEU A 36 3.47 -8.65 -6.11
C LEU A 36 2.17 -9.27 -5.60
N GLY A 37 1.06 -9.12 -6.33
CA GLY A 37 -0.23 -9.69 -5.97
C GLY A 37 -0.19 -11.21 -5.83
N LYS A 38 0.47 -11.89 -6.75
CA LYS A 38 0.67 -13.35 -6.70
C LYS A 38 1.43 -13.78 -5.46
N LEU A 39 2.59 -13.19 -5.20
CA LEU A 39 3.42 -13.54 -4.05
C LEU A 39 2.74 -13.22 -2.72
N MET A 40 2.01 -12.11 -2.61
CA MET A 40 1.22 -11.79 -1.43
C MET A 40 0.16 -12.86 -1.17
N ALA A 41 -0.59 -13.26 -2.20
CA ALA A 41 -1.60 -14.31 -2.11
C ALA A 41 -1.01 -15.66 -1.67
N GLU A 42 0.08 -16.10 -2.31
CA GLU A 42 0.80 -17.35 -1.97
C GLU A 42 1.34 -17.37 -0.52
N LYS A 43 1.71 -16.19 0.01
CA LYS A 43 2.23 -16.05 1.38
C LYS A 43 1.15 -15.72 2.42
N ASN A 44 -0.15 -15.76 2.05
CA ASN A 44 -1.28 -15.41 2.92
C ASN A 44 -1.17 -14.00 3.54
N ILE A 45 -0.75 -13.02 2.73
CA ILE A 45 -0.67 -11.61 3.09
C ILE A 45 -1.89 -10.90 2.51
N ASP A 46 -2.61 -10.14 3.33
CA ASP A 46 -3.78 -9.39 2.87
C ASP A 46 -3.36 -8.06 2.21
N LEU A 47 -4.09 -7.67 1.16
CA LEU A 47 -3.90 -6.41 0.44
C LEU A 47 -4.84 -5.34 1.00
N VAL A 48 -4.27 -4.17 1.30
CA VAL A 48 -4.99 -2.91 1.49
C VAL A 48 -4.60 -1.95 0.36
N TYR A 49 -5.56 -1.28 -0.28
CA TYR A 49 -5.25 -0.39 -1.40
C TYR A 49 -6.31 0.69 -1.60
N GLY A 50 -6.09 1.59 -2.55
CA GLY A 50 -6.94 2.74 -2.79
C GLY A 50 -8.32 2.46 -3.43
N GLY A 51 -8.67 1.21 -3.70
CA GLY A 51 -10.00 0.83 -4.21
C GLY A 51 -10.26 1.11 -5.68
N GLY A 52 -9.29 1.66 -6.43
CA GLY A 52 -9.41 1.91 -7.87
C GLY A 52 -9.29 0.61 -8.68
N THR A 53 -10.02 0.54 -9.82
CA THR A 53 -10.06 -0.65 -10.68
C THR A 53 -9.19 -0.53 -11.91
N VAL A 54 -8.49 0.60 -12.07
CA VAL A 54 -7.64 0.91 -13.23
C VAL A 54 -6.16 0.86 -12.90
N GLY A 55 -5.33 0.76 -13.94
CA GLY A 55 -3.89 0.80 -13.84
C GLY A 55 -3.30 -0.28 -12.95
N LEU A 56 -2.26 0.07 -12.20
CA LEU A 56 -1.56 -0.86 -11.30
C LEU A 56 -2.45 -1.26 -10.11
N MET A 57 -3.34 -0.36 -9.64
CA MET A 57 -4.29 -0.65 -8.56
C MET A 57 -5.21 -1.81 -8.92
N GLY A 58 -5.90 -1.71 -10.07
CA GLY A 58 -6.79 -2.76 -10.54
C GLY A 58 -6.06 -4.08 -10.78
N GLU A 59 -4.83 -4.03 -11.28
CA GLU A 59 -4.04 -5.21 -11.59
C GLU A 59 -3.62 -6.00 -10.35
N VAL A 60 -3.11 -5.33 -9.32
CA VAL A 60 -2.73 -6.01 -8.07
C VAL A 60 -3.94 -6.60 -7.37
N ALA A 61 -5.08 -5.87 -7.33
CA ALA A 61 -6.30 -6.34 -6.69
C ALA A 61 -6.90 -7.56 -7.41
N LYS A 62 -7.06 -7.51 -8.74
CA LYS A 62 -7.54 -8.65 -9.56
C LYS A 62 -6.68 -9.89 -9.36
N THR A 63 -5.36 -9.72 -9.40
CA THR A 63 -4.43 -10.84 -9.22
C THR A 63 -4.60 -11.47 -7.84
N MET A 64 -4.67 -10.66 -6.79
CA MET A 64 -4.89 -11.14 -5.43
C MET A 64 -6.20 -11.91 -5.30
N VAL A 65 -7.32 -11.32 -5.77
CA VAL A 65 -8.65 -11.94 -5.67
C VAL A 65 -8.70 -13.27 -6.43
N SER A 66 -8.09 -13.34 -7.62
CA SER A 66 -8.08 -14.57 -8.43
C SER A 66 -7.41 -15.77 -7.74
N ILE A 67 -6.51 -15.52 -6.78
CA ILE A 67 -5.72 -16.57 -6.12
C ILE A 67 -6.20 -16.78 -4.67
N ALA A 68 -6.37 -15.70 -3.90
CA ALA A 68 -6.66 -15.75 -2.47
C ALA A 68 -8.14 -15.48 -2.13
N GLY A 69 -8.94 -15.08 -3.13
CA GLY A 69 -10.34 -14.71 -2.94
C GLY A 69 -10.54 -13.26 -2.46
N PRO A 70 -11.80 -12.79 -2.49
CA PRO A 70 -12.12 -11.38 -2.21
C PRO A 70 -11.84 -10.95 -0.76
N ASP A 71 -11.93 -11.85 0.20
CA ASP A 71 -11.70 -11.55 1.63
C ASP A 71 -10.26 -11.11 1.93
N ALA A 72 -9.29 -11.50 1.08
CA ALA A 72 -7.89 -11.13 1.23
C ALA A 72 -7.57 -9.71 0.71
N VAL A 73 -8.55 -8.99 0.15
CA VAL A 73 -8.35 -7.69 -0.50
C VAL A 73 -9.34 -6.67 0.04
N HIS A 74 -8.84 -5.52 0.49
CA HIS A 74 -9.67 -4.42 0.96
C HIS A 74 -9.30 -3.10 0.26
N GLY A 75 -10.21 -2.62 -0.57
CA GLY A 75 -10.14 -1.31 -1.22
C GLY A 75 -10.83 -0.24 -0.37
N ILE A 76 -10.19 0.93 -0.23
CA ILE A 76 -10.75 2.06 0.50
C ILE A 76 -10.77 3.26 -0.43
N ILE A 77 -11.95 3.75 -0.80
CA ILE A 77 -12.12 4.77 -1.84
C ILE A 77 -13.04 5.91 -1.37
N PRO A 78 -12.66 7.18 -1.57
CA PRO A 78 -13.56 8.29 -1.36
C PRO A 78 -14.73 8.28 -2.36
N GLU A 79 -15.92 8.63 -1.90
CA GLU A 79 -17.13 8.69 -2.74
C GLU A 79 -16.90 9.50 -4.04
N ALA A 80 -16.19 10.62 -3.94
CA ALA A 80 -15.89 11.48 -5.08
C ALA A 80 -15.08 10.78 -6.17
N LEU A 81 -14.24 9.79 -5.82
CA LEU A 81 -13.37 9.08 -6.75
C LEU A 81 -14.00 7.82 -7.34
N VAL A 82 -15.07 7.29 -6.76
CA VAL A 82 -15.73 6.05 -7.22
C VAL A 82 -16.07 6.08 -8.72
N LYS A 83 -16.43 7.24 -9.25
CA LYS A 83 -16.76 7.41 -10.67
C LYS A 83 -15.55 7.56 -11.58
N TRP A 84 -14.40 7.95 -11.03
CA TRP A 84 -13.20 8.29 -11.80
C TRP A 84 -12.15 7.18 -11.83
N GLU A 85 -12.02 6.42 -10.76
CA GLU A 85 -11.01 5.36 -10.63
C GLU A 85 -11.57 3.98 -11.04
N ARG A 86 -12.31 3.92 -12.16
CA ARG A 86 -12.91 2.69 -12.70
C ARG A 86 -12.61 2.54 -14.19
N ASP A 87 -12.49 1.31 -14.66
CA ASP A 87 -12.37 1.01 -16.09
C ASP A 87 -13.74 0.98 -16.81
N ALA A 88 -13.71 0.99 -18.15
CA ALA A 88 -14.93 1.02 -18.98
C ALA A 88 -15.74 -0.30 -18.94
N THR A 89 -15.14 -1.39 -18.50
CA THR A 89 -15.75 -2.73 -18.42
C THR A 89 -16.33 -3.03 -17.03
N TYR A 90 -16.33 -2.04 -16.18
CA TYR A 90 -16.66 -2.10 -14.78
C TYR A 90 -18.10 -2.50 -14.52
N SER A 91 -18.31 -3.68 -13.97
CA SER A 91 -19.58 -4.05 -13.34
C SER A 91 -19.62 -3.52 -11.90
N THR A 92 -20.72 -2.87 -11.54
CA THR A 92 -20.91 -2.35 -10.19
C THR A 92 -21.92 -3.19 -9.44
N THR A 93 -21.63 -3.42 -8.16
CA THR A 93 -22.63 -3.83 -7.19
C THR A 93 -23.00 -2.64 -6.30
N LYS A 94 -24.15 -2.68 -5.65
CA LYS A 94 -24.45 -1.71 -4.59
C LYS A 94 -24.03 -2.28 -3.25
N ASP A 95 -23.27 -1.49 -2.49
CA ASP A 95 -22.98 -1.84 -1.10
C ASP A 95 -24.22 -1.66 -0.21
N ALA A 96 -24.09 -1.98 1.07
CA ALA A 96 -25.17 -1.87 2.05
C ALA A 96 -25.71 -0.42 2.23
N ASN A 97 -24.90 0.59 1.84
CA ASN A 97 -25.23 2.01 1.92
C ASN A 97 -25.77 2.56 0.59
N GLY A 98 -25.85 1.71 -0.46
CA GLY A 98 -26.36 2.07 -1.78
C GLY A 98 -25.32 2.71 -2.71
N TYR A 99 -24.04 2.75 -2.33
CA TYR A 99 -22.95 3.19 -3.21
C TYR A 99 -22.65 2.15 -4.29
N HIS A 100 -22.38 2.64 -5.49
CA HIS A 100 -21.90 1.79 -6.58
C HIS A 100 -20.41 1.50 -6.38
N VAL A 101 -20.10 0.30 -5.94
CA VAL A 101 -18.72 -0.16 -5.66
C VAL A 101 -18.26 -1.19 -6.69
N PRO A 102 -16.93 -1.42 -6.83
CA PRO A 102 -16.39 -2.49 -7.64
C PRO A 102 -16.98 -3.86 -7.28
N GLU A 103 -17.05 -4.74 -8.26
CA GLU A 103 -17.47 -6.12 -8.03
C GLU A 103 -16.50 -6.82 -7.08
N GLU A 104 -17.00 -7.23 -5.93
CA GLU A 104 -16.21 -7.83 -4.84
C GLU A 104 -15.45 -9.07 -5.30
N GLN A 105 -16.08 -9.91 -6.14
CA GLN A 105 -15.48 -11.13 -6.68
C GLN A 105 -14.30 -10.87 -7.63
N VAL A 106 -14.08 -9.61 -8.03
CA VAL A 106 -12.99 -9.21 -8.94
C VAL A 106 -11.95 -8.34 -8.24
N TYR A 107 -12.39 -7.44 -7.36
CA TYR A 107 -11.52 -6.39 -6.78
C TYR A 107 -11.42 -6.43 -5.25
N GLY A 108 -12.10 -7.40 -4.62
CA GLY A 108 -12.16 -7.50 -3.16
C GLY A 108 -13.20 -6.58 -2.53
N ARG A 109 -13.26 -6.62 -1.20
CA ARG A 109 -14.16 -5.74 -0.43
C ARG A 109 -13.82 -4.28 -0.65
N THR A 110 -14.84 -3.44 -0.77
CA THR A 110 -14.66 -1.99 -0.91
C THR A 110 -15.37 -1.24 0.20
N THR A 111 -14.66 -0.34 0.87
CA THR A 111 -15.23 0.64 1.80
C THR A 111 -15.22 2.02 1.16
N VAL A 112 -16.41 2.63 1.03
CA VAL A 112 -16.55 4.01 0.58
C VAL A 112 -16.43 4.94 1.77
N VAL A 113 -15.55 5.93 1.67
CA VAL A 113 -15.31 6.94 2.71
C VAL A 113 -15.65 8.35 2.21
N LYS A 114 -15.83 9.28 3.14
CA LYS A 114 -16.28 10.65 2.81
C LYS A 114 -15.19 11.53 2.19
N ASP A 115 -13.91 11.31 2.55
CA ASP A 115 -12.80 12.18 2.16
C ASP A 115 -11.45 11.44 2.12
N MET A 116 -10.42 12.12 1.61
CA MET A 116 -9.07 11.58 1.46
C MET A 116 -8.36 11.35 2.79
N HIS A 117 -8.62 12.15 3.83
CA HIS A 117 -7.98 11.97 5.13
C HIS A 117 -8.47 10.69 5.80
N THR A 118 -9.79 10.46 5.76
CA THR A 118 -10.40 9.22 6.25
C THR A 118 -9.86 8.01 5.50
N ARG A 119 -9.70 8.09 4.16
CA ARG A 119 -9.09 7.01 3.36
C ARG A 119 -7.71 6.65 3.86
N LYS A 120 -6.80 7.62 3.92
CA LYS A 120 -5.40 7.39 4.29
C LYS A 120 -5.26 6.88 5.72
N GLN A 121 -6.00 7.46 6.67
CA GLN A 121 -6.02 7.01 8.05
C GLN A 121 -6.48 5.56 8.16
N MET A 122 -7.55 5.18 7.45
CA MET A 122 -8.10 3.83 7.48
C MET A 122 -7.13 2.81 6.87
N MET A 123 -6.52 3.14 5.73
CA MET A 123 -5.50 2.30 5.09
C MET A 123 -4.29 2.06 6.01
N ALA A 124 -3.78 3.12 6.63
CA ALA A 124 -2.64 3.03 7.54
C ALA A 124 -2.99 2.24 8.80
N ARG A 125 -4.16 2.46 9.39
CA ARG A 125 -4.62 1.76 10.59
C ARG A 125 -4.68 0.25 10.39
N GLU A 126 -5.21 -0.22 9.26
CA GLU A 126 -5.25 -1.66 8.96
C GLU A 126 -3.86 -2.29 8.91
N VAL A 127 -2.88 -1.59 8.35
CA VAL A 127 -1.49 -2.07 8.32
C VAL A 127 -0.86 -2.05 9.71
N ILE A 128 -1.09 -1.00 10.48
CA ILE A 128 -0.56 -0.86 11.85
C ILE A 128 -1.06 -1.98 12.73
N GLU A 129 -2.34 -2.33 12.63
CA GLU A 129 -3.00 -3.42 13.35
C GLU A 129 -2.69 -4.82 12.79
N GLY A 130 -2.05 -4.90 11.62
CA GLY A 130 -1.69 -6.16 10.97
C GLY A 130 -0.55 -6.90 11.67
N GLY A 131 -0.47 -8.21 11.42
CA GLY A 131 0.52 -9.11 11.99
C GLY A 131 1.97 -8.83 11.55
N PRO A 132 2.93 -9.65 11.99
CA PRO A 132 4.34 -9.53 11.60
C PRO A 132 4.52 -9.53 10.08
N GLY A 133 5.40 -8.65 9.57
CA GLY A 133 5.62 -8.48 8.14
C GLY A 133 4.66 -7.51 7.45
N SER A 134 3.71 -6.90 8.21
CA SER A 134 2.88 -5.81 7.69
C SER A 134 3.70 -4.58 7.38
N GLY A 135 3.32 -3.85 6.32
CA GLY A 135 4.01 -2.65 5.89
C GLY A 135 3.38 -2.00 4.67
N PHE A 136 4.12 -1.12 4.06
CA PHE A 136 3.70 -0.33 2.92
C PHE A 136 4.63 -0.56 1.74
N ILE A 137 4.08 -0.74 0.55
CA ILE A 137 4.85 -0.87 -0.69
C ILE A 137 4.36 0.18 -1.67
N ALA A 138 5.28 0.96 -2.25
CA ALA A 138 4.98 1.84 -3.35
C ALA A 138 5.48 1.25 -4.67
N LEU A 139 4.56 0.89 -5.57
CA LEU A 139 4.82 0.67 -7.00
C LEU A 139 4.90 2.02 -7.73
N PRO A 140 5.41 2.07 -8.97
CA PRO A 140 5.40 3.29 -9.76
C PRO A 140 4.03 3.97 -9.80
N GLY A 141 4.02 5.30 -9.70
CA GLY A 141 2.78 6.09 -9.69
C GLY A 141 3.01 7.59 -9.82
N GLY A 142 1.95 8.34 -9.69
CA GLY A 142 1.96 9.80 -9.80
C GLY A 142 1.97 10.52 -8.45
N TYR A 143 1.40 11.74 -8.45
CA TYR A 143 1.35 12.60 -7.25
C TYR A 143 0.64 11.95 -6.06
N GLY A 144 -0.48 11.24 -6.28
CA GLY A 144 -1.19 10.56 -5.20
C GLY A 144 -0.33 9.50 -4.52
N THR A 145 0.37 8.67 -5.33
CA THR A 145 1.30 7.67 -4.80
C THR A 145 2.42 8.30 -3.99
N MET A 146 2.98 9.42 -4.46
CA MET A 146 4.05 10.13 -3.77
C MET A 146 3.55 10.81 -2.48
N GLU A 147 2.35 11.36 -2.49
CA GLU A 147 1.72 11.98 -1.32
C GLU A 147 1.50 10.96 -0.21
N GLU A 148 0.87 9.81 -0.52
CA GLU A 148 0.64 8.71 0.42
C GLU A 148 1.96 8.14 0.97
N LEU A 149 2.95 7.94 0.10
CA LEU A 149 4.27 7.43 0.45
C LEU A 149 5.01 8.34 1.42
N LEU A 150 5.10 9.64 1.12
CA LEU A 150 5.84 10.61 1.93
C LEU A 150 5.12 10.89 3.26
N GLU A 151 3.80 10.90 3.29
CA GLU A 151 3.03 10.97 4.54
C GLU A 151 3.36 9.77 5.43
N THR A 152 3.31 8.55 4.88
CA THR A 152 3.61 7.32 5.61
C THR A 152 5.05 7.31 6.13
N ALA A 153 6.03 7.74 5.32
CA ALA A 153 7.42 7.87 5.75
C ALA A 153 7.57 8.91 6.88
N THR A 154 6.87 10.03 6.78
CA THR A 154 6.84 11.06 7.82
C THR A 154 6.23 10.52 9.11
N TRP A 155 5.16 9.75 9.04
CA TRP A 155 4.53 9.13 10.22
C TRP A 155 5.47 8.12 10.89
N ASN A 156 6.25 7.37 10.11
CA ASN A 156 7.31 6.51 10.66
C ASN A 156 8.37 7.33 11.38
N GLN A 157 8.88 8.41 10.75
CA GLN A 157 9.86 9.32 11.35
C GLN A 157 9.35 9.95 12.65
N LEU A 158 8.07 10.32 12.72
CA LEU A 158 7.42 10.91 13.88
C LEU A 158 7.07 9.88 14.99
N GLY A 159 7.24 8.59 14.72
CA GLY A 159 6.92 7.52 15.67
C GLY A 159 5.44 7.16 15.77
N ILE A 160 4.59 7.61 14.82
CA ILE A 160 3.17 7.24 14.75
C ILE A 160 3.01 5.75 14.45
N HIS A 161 3.89 5.18 13.61
CA HIS A 161 3.97 3.74 13.39
C HIS A 161 5.42 3.26 13.26
N ASN A 162 5.59 1.94 13.28
CA ASN A 162 6.88 1.24 13.20
C ASN A 162 6.96 0.26 12.02
N LYS A 163 6.05 0.37 11.06
CA LYS A 163 5.97 -0.54 9.91
C LYS A 163 6.94 -0.11 8.83
N GLY A 164 7.50 -1.09 8.09
CA GLY A 164 8.40 -0.85 6.97
C GLY A 164 7.69 -0.15 5.81
N VAL A 165 8.45 0.67 5.07
CA VAL A 165 7.99 1.37 3.88
C VAL A 165 8.97 1.08 2.75
N CYS A 166 8.53 0.33 1.73
CA CYS A 166 9.38 -0.16 0.65
C CYS A 166 9.00 0.46 -0.70
N LEU A 167 9.99 0.96 -1.41
CA LEU A 167 9.88 1.37 -2.81
C LEU A 167 10.17 0.16 -3.70
N LEU A 168 9.19 -0.31 -4.45
CA LEU A 168 9.40 -1.31 -5.49
C LEU A 168 9.92 -0.59 -6.74
N ASN A 169 11.25 -0.49 -6.82
CA ASN A 169 11.97 0.38 -7.76
C ASN A 169 12.19 -0.31 -9.12
N ILE A 170 11.11 -0.53 -9.85
CA ILE A 170 11.14 -1.15 -11.17
C ILE A 170 11.79 -0.19 -12.17
N ASN A 171 12.81 -0.68 -12.87
CA ASN A 171 13.57 0.08 -13.89
C ASN A 171 14.11 1.43 -13.38
N GLY A 172 14.39 1.56 -12.09
CA GLY A 172 14.94 2.78 -11.52
C GLY A 172 13.94 3.93 -11.40
N PHE A 173 12.64 3.65 -11.42
CA PHE A 173 11.58 4.68 -11.35
C PHE A 173 11.76 5.64 -10.17
N TYR A 174 12.18 5.13 -9.02
CA TYR A 174 12.38 5.91 -7.81
C TYR A 174 13.80 6.44 -7.60
N ASN A 175 14.71 6.27 -8.57
CA ASN A 175 16.10 6.75 -8.43
C ASN A 175 16.18 8.26 -8.12
N GLY A 176 15.32 9.07 -8.74
CA GLY A 176 15.26 10.52 -8.45
C GLY A 176 14.83 10.84 -7.02
N LEU A 177 13.88 10.08 -6.46
CA LEU A 177 13.45 10.22 -5.08
C LEU A 177 14.57 9.82 -4.11
N MET A 178 15.26 8.71 -4.37
CA MET A 178 16.39 8.27 -3.54
C MET A 178 17.54 9.28 -3.58
N GLN A 179 17.81 9.87 -4.74
CA GLN A 179 18.79 10.95 -4.84
C GLN A 179 18.37 12.19 -4.05
N TRP A 180 17.08 12.56 -4.09
CA TRP A 180 16.56 13.67 -3.29
C TRP A 180 16.72 13.42 -1.79
N ILE A 181 16.39 12.19 -1.31
CA ILE A 181 16.57 11.81 0.10
C ILE A 181 18.05 11.97 0.51
N LYS A 182 18.97 11.48 -0.34
CA LYS A 182 20.41 11.64 -0.10
C LYS A 182 20.79 13.13 0.05
N THR A 183 20.32 13.96 -0.87
CA THR A 183 20.55 15.41 -0.80
C THR A 183 19.99 16.01 0.50
N ALA A 184 18.77 15.61 0.91
CA ALA A 184 18.15 16.10 2.13
C ALA A 184 18.92 15.68 3.40
N VAL A 185 19.60 14.54 3.38
CA VAL A 185 20.51 14.11 4.44
C VAL A 185 21.80 14.91 4.42
N ASP A 186 22.42 15.06 3.25
CA ASP A 186 23.68 15.80 3.09
C ASP A 186 23.53 17.28 3.51
N GLU A 187 22.36 17.87 3.23
CA GLU A 187 22.01 19.26 3.61
C GLU A 187 21.43 19.37 5.04
N GLY A 188 21.29 18.27 5.77
CA GLY A 188 20.87 18.27 7.18
C GLY A 188 19.37 18.42 7.42
N PHE A 189 18.51 18.35 6.39
CA PHE A 189 17.05 18.37 6.54
C PHE A 189 16.50 17.04 7.03
N VAL A 190 17.17 15.93 6.72
CA VAL A 190 16.86 14.59 7.22
C VAL A 190 18.04 14.09 8.04
N LYS A 191 17.79 13.61 9.25
CA LYS A 191 18.84 12.97 10.07
C LYS A 191 19.34 11.69 9.39
N GLY A 192 20.65 11.47 9.36
CA GLY A 192 21.25 10.32 8.66
C GLY A 192 20.62 8.98 8.98
N GLY A 193 20.29 8.70 10.24
CA GLY A 193 19.60 7.47 10.64
C GLY A 193 18.18 7.33 10.10
N ASN A 194 17.54 8.41 9.63
CA ASN A 194 16.22 8.38 8.99
C ASN A 194 16.29 8.21 7.47
N ALA A 195 17.47 8.15 6.88
CA ALA A 195 17.66 7.88 5.45
C ALA A 195 17.07 6.51 5.05
N ASP A 196 17.12 5.55 5.96
CA ASP A 196 16.71 4.17 5.75
C ASP A 196 15.24 3.89 6.12
N ILE A 197 14.44 4.93 6.42
CA ILE A 197 12.98 4.77 6.60
C ILE A 197 12.34 4.22 5.32
N LEU A 198 12.76 4.72 4.15
CA LEU A 198 12.39 4.17 2.86
C LEU A 198 13.43 3.15 2.40
N VAL A 199 13.05 1.88 2.39
CA VAL A 199 13.87 0.81 1.82
C VAL A 199 13.50 0.58 0.35
N THR A 200 14.40 0.00 -0.44
CA THR A 200 14.17 -0.26 -1.87
C THR A 200 14.33 -1.73 -2.20
N ALA A 201 13.54 -2.18 -3.18
CA ALA A 201 13.68 -3.51 -3.77
C ALA A 201 13.48 -3.45 -5.28
N GLY A 202 14.19 -4.29 -6.02
CA GLY A 202 14.07 -4.38 -7.49
C GLY A 202 12.98 -5.32 -7.98
N ASN A 203 12.38 -6.13 -7.10
CA ASN A 203 11.33 -7.10 -7.42
C ASN A 203 10.42 -7.35 -6.20
N ALA A 204 9.31 -8.03 -6.42
CA ALA A 204 8.29 -8.27 -5.41
C ALA A 204 8.80 -9.12 -4.23
N GLU A 205 9.58 -10.18 -4.47
CA GLU A 205 10.13 -11.01 -3.39
C GLU A 205 11.07 -10.20 -2.49
N GLY A 206 11.93 -9.37 -3.09
CA GLY A 206 12.80 -8.46 -2.35
C GLY A 206 12.01 -7.45 -1.51
N ALA A 207 10.89 -6.93 -2.04
CA ALA A 207 10.03 -5.99 -1.29
C ALA A 207 9.39 -6.67 -0.07
N LEU A 208 8.85 -7.88 -0.20
CA LEU A 208 8.28 -8.63 0.91
C LEU A 208 9.34 -8.98 1.96
N THR A 209 10.55 -9.33 1.51
CA THR A 209 11.69 -9.60 2.40
C THR A 209 12.11 -8.35 3.15
N ALA A 210 12.22 -7.20 2.45
CA ALA A 210 12.59 -5.92 3.06
C ALA A 210 11.60 -5.50 4.16
N LEU A 211 10.28 -5.72 3.97
CA LEU A 211 9.29 -5.43 5.00
C LEU A 211 9.41 -6.37 6.20
N ARG A 212 9.66 -7.67 5.97
CA ARG A 212 9.81 -8.65 7.04
C ARG A 212 11.04 -8.39 7.90
N GLU A 213 12.12 -7.91 7.28
CA GLU A 213 13.42 -7.66 7.91
C GLU A 213 13.61 -6.18 8.32
N TYR A 214 12.57 -5.36 8.10
CA TYR A 214 12.62 -3.93 8.37
C TYR A 214 13.01 -3.64 9.82
N LYS A 215 13.99 -2.77 9.97
CA LYS A 215 14.42 -2.25 11.26
C LYS A 215 14.03 -0.78 11.39
N VAL A 216 13.39 -0.48 12.48
CA VAL A 216 12.97 0.89 12.80
C VAL A 216 14.20 1.75 13.06
N SER A 217 14.25 2.96 12.49
CA SER A 217 15.33 3.89 12.73
C SER A 217 15.41 4.34 14.19
N ASP A 218 16.59 4.28 14.78
CA ASP A 218 16.83 4.81 16.13
C ASP A 218 16.86 6.37 16.17
N ALA A 219 16.97 7.02 15.01
CA ALA A 219 16.97 8.48 14.88
C ALA A 219 15.59 9.13 14.78
N ARG A 220 14.51 8.31 14.73
CA ARG A 220 13.12 8.81 14.70
C ARG A 220 12.78 9.56 15.98
N TYR A 221 11.74 10.37 15.91
CA TYR A 221 11.25 11.06 17.11
C TYR A 221 10.51 10.08 18.02
N GLY A 222 10.79 10.17 19.32
CA GLY A 222 10.08 9.41 20.37
C GLY A 222 8.88 10.19 20.91
N LEU A 223 7.99 10.64 20.02
CA LEU A 223 6.81 11.43 20.40
C LEU A 223 5.71 10.52 20.93
N ASN A 224 4.97 11.00 21.92
CA ASN A 224 3.77 10.34 22.42
C ASN A 224 2.54 11.00 21.78
N TRP A 225 1.82 10.26 20.97
CA TRP A 225 0.67 10.75 20.19
C TRP A 225 -0.67 10.59 20.92
N GLY A 226 -0.66 10.12 22.18
CA GLY A 226 -1.89 9.83 22.92
C GLY A 226 -2.69 8.67 22.28
N SER A 227 -3.23 7.80 23.11
CA SER A 227 -4.31 6.88 22.67
C SER A 227 -5.61 7.69 22.67
N GLU A 228 -6.20 7.96 21.48
CA GLU A 228 -7.61 8.32 21.40
C GLU A 228 -8.50 7.14 21.79
#